data_5035711be1644c109911a8050e359b60
#
_entry.id   5035711be1644c109911a8050e359b60
#
_cell.length_a   1.000
_cell.length_b   1.000
_cell.length_c   1.000
_cell.angle_alpha   90.00
_cell.angle_beta   90.00
_cell.angle_gamma   90.00
#
_symmetry.space_group_name_H-M   'P 1'
#
loop_
_entity.id
_entity.type
_entity.pdbx_description
1 polymer ?
#
loop_
_entity_poly.entity_id
_entity_poly.type
_entity_poly.pdbx_seq_one_letter_code
_entity_poly.pdbx_strand_id
1 'polypeptide(L)'
;MNVESQSEHLKQSKNWYQSLPAEWQNWLNENIENGCDVQKISLILQSHGLSPRVDQYLFSEDEQLSEQLQNELLDYSLEGLETVEILEKIKQKNISNHLIIQFLKHVNNNVIFKKLKQLQQQQNKQRWLLQVMGQLNQLNNHSTSTIDSIETPDFETFIERYYSQMRPVILKGGMQHWPALHKWSPEYFAQHFENELVEVQMHREQYQDFEKKSVQLKRIILMQDFVAQIKATKRSNDIYLTANNAAQNKQFMQKISEDLGDFAKGYCQKEIKDRHFLWFGPAGTFTPLHYDLTNNMLAQIYGRKKVTLIPAWQMPYMYNDHWVFSQVSDVVKADLAAYPLLENVTPFECILQPGETLFIPIGWWHSVESLDMSISVSFTHFNVNNHFFTEYPQDLIR
;
A
#
# COMPACT_ATOMS: atom_id res chain seq x y z
N MET A 1 31.17 -35.46 -10.31
CA MET A 1 32.63 -35.43 -10.42
C MET A 1 33.21 -35.40 -9.02
N ASN A 2 34.25 -36.18 -8.75
CA ASN A 2 34.79 -36.32 -7.38
C ASN A 2 35.55 -35.05 -6.93
N VAL A 3 35.50 -34.73 -5.65
CA VAL A 3 36.18 -33.58 -5.00
C VAL A 3 37.68 -33.55 -5.32
N GLU A 4 38.33 -34.71 -5.50
CA GLU A 4 39.73 -34.80 -5.91
C GLU A 4 40.01 -34.29 -7.33
N SER A 5 39.08 -34.46 -8.28
CA SER A 5 39.22 -33.95 -9.66
C SER A 5 39.08 -32.43 -9.74
N GLN A 6 38.28 -31.83 -8.88
CA GLN A 6 38.09 -30.37 -8.82
C GLN A 6 39.32 -29.67 -8.23
N SER A 7 39.96 -30.23 -7.18
CA SER A 7 41.15 -29.64 -6.59
C SER A 7 42.37 -29.72 -7.51
N GLU A 8 42.47 -30.70 -8.41
CA GLU A 8 43.52 -30.81 -9.44
C GLU A 8 43.31 -29.80 -10.56
N HIS A 9 42.09 -29.54 -11.00
CA HIS A 9 41.78 -28.52 -12.01
C HIS A 9 42.11 -27.09 -11.54
N LEU A 10 41.79 -26.77 -10.27
CA LEU A 10 42.13 -25.48 -9.63
C LEU A 10 43.65 -25.26 -9.51
N LYS A 11 44.38 -26.30 -9.13
CA LYS A 11 45.86 -26.23 -9.10
C LYS A 11 46.45 -26.05 -10.49
N GLN A 12 45.89 -26.68 -11.52
CA GLN A 12 46.34 -26.56 -12.90
C GLN A 12 46.02 -25.17 -13.50
N SER A 13 44.92 -24.53 -13.17
CA SER A 13 44.56 -23.18 -13.64
C SER A 13 45.42 -22.10 -13.01
N LYS A 14 45.68 -22.18 -11.69
CA LYS A 14 46.61 -21.26 -11.00
C LYS A 14 48.05 -21.41 -11.52
N ASN A 15 48.52 -22.63 -11.77
CA ASN A 15 49.83 -22.89 -12.35
C ASN A 15 49.93 -22.34 -13.78
N TRP A 16 48.88 -22.40 -14.59
CA TRP A 16 48.85 -21.84 -15.94
C TRP A 16 49.01 -20.29 -15.89
N TYR A 17 48.24 -19.61 -15.07
CA TYR A 17 48.32 -18.14 -14.94
C TYR A 17 49.73 -17.70 -14.51
N GLN A 18 50.30 -18.37 -13.51
CA GLN A 18 51.65 -18.09 -13.02
C GLN A 18 52.75 -18.40 -14.05
N SER A 19 52.45 -19.27 -15.04
CA SER A 19 53.39 -19.58 -16.11
C SER A 19 53.39 -18.53 -17.23
N LEU A 20 52.43 -17.61 -17.27
CA LEU A 20 52.38 -16.52 -18.22
C LEU A 20 53.49 -15.50 -17.91
N PRO A 21 54.10 -14.87 -18.92
CA PRO A 21 54.97 -13.69 -18.73
C PRO A 21 54.21 -12.59 -17.98
N ALA A 22 54.92 -11.83 -17.12
CA ALA A 22 54.29 -10.83 -16.26
C ALA A 22 53.49 -9.77 -17.04
N GLU A 23 53.93 -9.39 -18.23
CA GLU A 23 53.20 -8.50 -19.13
C GLU A 23 51.84 -9.06 -19.54
N TRP A 24 51.73 -10.39 -19.79
CA TRP A 24 50.51 -11.07 -20.15
C TRP A 24 49.60 -11.31 -18.94
N GLN A 25 50.16 -11.49 -17.75
CA GLN A 25 49.40 -11.53 -16.52
C GLN A 25 48.69 -10.20 -16.28
N ASN A 26 49.41 -9.09 -16.40
CA ASN A 26 48.88 -7.73 -16.24
C ASN A 26 47.83 -7.44 -17.30
N TRP A 27 48.14 -7.72 -18.58
CA TRP A 27 47.22 -7.55 -19.68
C TRP A 27 45.94 -8.35 -19.49
N LEU A 28 46.05 -9.60 -19.04
CA LEU A 28 44.91 -10.47 -18.77
C LEU A 28 44.04 -9.89 -17.65
N ASN A 29 44.64 -9.48 -16.54
CA ASN A 29 43.90 -8.89 -15.40
C ASN A 29 43.17 -7.63 -15.83
N GLU A 30 43.84 -6.70 -16.52
CA GLU A 30 43.23 -5.46 -17.00
C GLU A 30 42.02 -5.75 -17.93
N ASN A 31 42.17 -6.68 -18.86
CA ASN A 31 41.06 -7.01 -19.77
C ASN A 31 39.90 -7.76 -19.07
N ILE A 32 40.22 -8.57 -18.07
CA ILE A 32 39.23 -9.21 -17.22
C ILE A 32 38.50 -8.16 -16.38
N GLU A 33 39.24 -7.26 -15.71
CA GLU A 33 38.68 -6.18 -14.90
C GLU A 33 37.81 -5.23 -15.73
N ASN A 34 38.20 -4.97 -16.96
CA ASN A 34 37.41 -4.17 -17.91
C ASN A 34 36.25 -4.94 -18.55
N GLY A 35 36.01 -6.19 -18.19
CA GLY A 35 34.88 -6.99 -18.66
C GLY A 35 34.96 -7.39 -20.14
N CYS A 36 36.17 -7.48 -20.70
CA CYS A 36 36.36 -7.93 -22.07
C CYS A 36 35.86 -9.36 -22.27
N ASP A 37 35.36 -9.63 -23.48
CA ASP A 37 34.82 -10.94 -23.85
C ASP A 37 35.89 -12.04 -23.74
N VAL A 38 35.60 -13.09 -22.94
CA VAL A 38 36.53 -14.20 -22.67
C VAL A 38 36.96 -14.93 -23.96
N GLN A 39 36.07 -15.06 -24.94
CA GLN A 39 36.41 -15.67 -26.21
C GLN A 39 37.42 -14.81 -26.99
N LYS A 40 37.25 -13.48 -26.96
CA LYS A 40 38.20 -12.56 -27.61
C LYS A 40 39.55 -12.58 -26.89
N ILE A 41 39.55 -12.59 -25.55
CA ILE A 41 40.78 -12.75 -24.75
C ILE A 41 41.47 -14.06 -25.11
N SER A 42 40.74 -15.18 -25.18
CA SER A 42 41.27 -16.49 -25.52
C SER A 42 41.90 -16.51 -26.94
N LEU A 43 41.22 -15.88 -27.92
CA LEU A 43 41.74 -15.80 -29.30
C LEU A 43 43.02 -14.99 -29.38
N ILE A 44 43.12 -13.88 -28.61
CA ILE A 44 44.33 -13.05 -28.57
C ILE A 44 45.49 -13.84 -27.94
N LEU A 45 45.30 -14.49 -26.81
CA LEU A 45 46.31 -15.35 -26.18
C LEU A 45 46.74 -16.46 -27.13
N GLN A 46 45.82 -17.11 -27.81
CA GLN A 46 46.09 -18.16 -28.79
C GLN A 46 46.92 -17.66 -30.00
N SER A 47 46.62 -16.46 -30.51
CA SER A 47 47.37 -15.84 -31.61
C SER A 47 48.81 -15.54 -31.24
N HIS A 48 49.15 -15.42 -29.95
CA HIS A 48 50.49 -15.22 -29.43
C HIS A 48 51.14 -16.51 -28.90
N GLY A 49 50.59 -17.67 -29.26
CA GLY A 49 51.12 -18.98 -28.85
C GLY A 49 50.94 -19.35 -27.38
N LEU A 50 50.11 -18.63 -26.68
CA LEU A 50 49.81 -18.90 -25.29
C LEU A 50 48.58 -19.83 -25.21
N SER A 51 48.66 -20.88 -24.38
CA SER A 51 47.56 -21.85 -24.26
C SER A 51 46.35 -21.18 -23.56
N PRO A 52 45.17 -21.11 -24.22
CA PRO A 52 44.04 -20.40 -23.65
C PRO A 52 43.32 -21.25 -22.62
N ARG A 53 43.63 -21.07 -21.34
CA ARG A 53 42.86 -21.63 -20.21
C ARG A 53 42.17 -20.52 -19.41
N VAL A 54 41.78 -19.46 -20.12
CA VAL A 54 41.20 -18.25 -19.51
C VAL A 54 39.85 -18.58 -18.85
N ASP A 55 39.04 -19.41 -19.48
CA ASP A 55 37.80 -19.93 -18.94
C ASP A 55 37.99 -20.72 -17.63
N GLN A 56 39.00 -21.56 -17.57
CA GLN A 56 39.33 -22.32 -16.36
C GLN A 56 39.93 -21.44 -15.25
N TYR A 57 40.64 -20.36 -15.61
CA TYR A 57 41.22 -19.41 -14.66
C TYR A 57 40.15 -18.50 -14.06
N LEU A 58 39.15 -18.10 -14.86
CA LEU A 58 38.07 -17.20 -14.43
C LEU A 58 36.97 -17.89 -13.61
N PHE A 59 36.81 -19.19 -13.76
CA PHE A 59 35.82 -19.98 -13.04
C PHE A 59 36.45 -20.76 -11.89
N SER A 60 37.15 -20.08 -10.95
CA SER A 60 37.37 -20.69 -9.65
C SER A 60 35.99 -20.77 -8.96
N GLU A 61 35.52 -21.98 -8.68
CA GLU A 61 34.20 -22.27 -8.09
C GLU A 61 33.97 -21.61 -6.71
N ASP A 62 34.98 -20.93 -6.15
CA ASP A 62 34.93 -20.34 -4.82
C ASP A 62 34.47 -18.86 -4.77
N GLU A 63 34.36 -18.16 -5.89
CA GLU A 63 33.82 -16.80 -5.92
C GLU A 63 32.43 -16.75 -6.54
N GLN A 64 31.43 -17.12 -5.76
CA GLN A 64 30.02 -16.87 -6.11
C GLN A 64 29.56 -15.56 -5.46
N LEU A 65 28.79 -14.77 -6.23
CA LEU A 65 28.11 -13.62 -5.67
C LEU A 65 27.10 -14.09 -4.63
N SER A 66 27.14 -13.52 -3.42
CA SER A 66 26.15 -13.84 -2.40
C SER A 66 24.76 -13.47 -2.90
N GLU A 67 23.73 -14.16 -2.43
CA GLU A 67 22.33 -13.89 -2.78
C GLU A 67 21.95 -12.41 -2.50
N GLN A 68 22.42 -11.88 -1.38
CA GLN A 68 22.21 -10.48 -1.02
C GLN A 68 22.80 -9.52 -2.07
N LEU A 69 24.01 -9.80 -2.56
CA LEU A 69 24.64 -8.98 -3.59
C LEU A 69 23.95 -9.14 -4.94
N GLN A 70 23.55 -10.36 -5.30
CA GLN A 70 22.77 -10.60 -6.53
C GLN A 70 21.49 -9.76 -6.53
N ASN A 71 20.73 -9.75 -5.43
CA ASN A 71 19.53 -8.94 -5.28
C ASN A 71 19.83 -7.46 -5.43
N GLU A 72 20.88 -6.96 -4.78
CA GLU A 72 21.28 -5.55 -4.88
C GLU A 72 21.68 -5.16 -6.33
N LEU A 73 22.37 -6.03 -7.04
CA LEU A 73 22.73 -5.81 -8.46
C LEU A 73 21.50 -5.83 -9.38
N LEU A 74 20.52 -6.69 -9.07
CA LEU A 74 19.24 -6.75 -9.78
C LEU A 74 18.46 -5.46 -9.57
N ASP A 75 18.40 -4.96 -8.33
CA ASP A 75 17.71 -3.72 -7.98
C ASP A 75 18.32 -2.53 -8.73
N TYR A 76 19.64 -2.36 -8.69
CA TYR A 76 20.31 -1.29 -9.45
C TYR A 76 20.06 -1.39 -10.96
N SER A 77 20.04 -2.62 -11.50
CA SER A 77 19.75 -2.82 -12.92
C SER A 77 18.29 -2.53 -13.28
N LEU A 78 17.33 -2.79 -12.36
CA LEU A 78 15.91 -2.44 -12.52
C LEU A 78 15.67 -0.93 -12.36
N GLU A 79 16.45 -0.26 -11.53
CA GLU A 79 16.46 1.21 -11.42
C GLU A 79 17.00 1.88 -12.70
N GLY A 80 17.64 1.11 -13.57
CA GLY A 80 18.15 1.60 -14.85
C GLY A 80 19.57 2.12 -14.81
N LEU A 81 20.34 1.82 -13.74
CA LEU A 81 21.75 2.18 -13.67
C LEU A 81 22.54 1.43 -14.73
N GLU A 82 23.47 2.12 -15.35
CA GLU A 82 24.45 1.52 -16.26
C GLU A 82 25.50 0.70 -15.50
N THR A 83 26.09 -0.29 -16.16
CA THR A 83 27.07 -1.19 -15.52
C THR A 83 28.21 -0.43 -14.82
N VAL A 84 28.67 0.67 -15.39
CA VAL A 84 29.74 1.51 -14.81
C VAL A 84 29.28 2.14 -13.49
N GLU A 85 28.05 2.65 -13.44
CA GLU A 85 27.48 3.26 -12.24
C GLU A 85 27.28 2.21 -11.13
N ILE A 86 26.88 1.00 -11.49
CA ILE A 86 26.75 -0.12 -10.55
C ILE A 86 28.12 -0.48 -9.96
N LEU A 87 29.14 -0.61 -10.78
CA LEU A 87 30.50 -0.92 -10.32
C LEU A 87 31.04 0.13 -9.34
N GLU A 88 30.81 1.42 -9.59
CA GLU A 88 31.19 2.48 -8.65
C GLU A 88 30.46 2.38 -7.31
N LYS A 89 29.16 2.08 -7.31
CA LYS A 89 28.37 1.93 -6.07
C LYS A 89 28.87 0.78 -5.18
N ILE A 90 29.33 -0.31 -5.78
CA ILE A 90 29.74 -1.52 -5.04
C ILE A 90 31.26 -1.66 -4.87
N LYS A 91 32.04 -0.67 -5.31
CA LYS A 91 33.51 -0.67 -5.28
C LYS A 91 34.13 -1.03 -3.92
N GLN A 92 33.46 -0.62 -2.82
CA GLN A 92 33.95 -0.89 -1.46
C GLN A 92 33.78 -2.36 -1.02
N LYS A 93 33.01 -3.18 -1.77
CA LYS A 93 32.74 -4.59 -1.40
C LYS A 93 33.86 -5.55 -1.75
N ASN A 94 34.91 -5.07 -2.41
CA ASN A 94 36.12 -5.82 -2.77
C ASN A 94 35.83 -7.14 -3.54
N ILE A 95 34.92 -7.06 -4.50
CA ILE A 95 34.49 -8.17 -5.36
C ILE A 95 34.99 -7.93 -6.77
N SER A 96 35.34 -9.01 -7.48
CA SER A 96 35.83 -8.94 -8.85
C SER A 96 34.81 -8.28 -9.79
N ASN A 97 35.22 -7.17 -10.43
CA ASN A 97 34.39 -6.49 -11.45
C ASN A 97 33.95 -7.44 -12.56
N HIS A 98 34.76 -8.42 -12.89
CA HIS A 98 34.46 -9.42 -13.92
C HIS A 98 33.21 -10.26 -13.58
N LEU A 99 33.12 -10.75 -12.34
CA LEU A 99 31.95 -11.53 -11.87
C LEU A 99 30.68 -10.69 -11.93
N ILE A 100 30.76 -9.43 -11.52
CA ILE A 100 29.64 -8.51 -11.55
C ILE A 100 29.18 -8.26 -12.99
N ILE A 101 30.13 -7.97 -13.89
CA ILE A 101 29.84 -7.73 -15.31
C ILE A 101 29.23 -8.98 -15.96
N GLN A 102 29.76 -10.18 -15.68
CA GLN A 102 29.19 -11.43 -16.19
C GLN A 102 27.79 -11.66 -15.68
N PHE A 103 27.55 -11.48 -14.39
CA PHE A 103 26.23 -11.59 -13.80
C PHE A 103 25.25 -10.64 -14.47
N LEU A 104 25.58 -9.35 -14.58
CA LEU A 104 24.73 -8.35 -15.21
C LEU A 104 24.48 -8.64 -16.69
N LYS A 105 25.48 -9.12 -17.45
CA LYS A 105 25.29 -9.57 -18.84
C LYS A 105 24.33 -10.74 -18.92
N HIS A 106 24.47 -11.73 -18.05
CA HIS A 106 23.57 -12.90 -18.02
C HIS A 106 22.14 -12.47 -17.71
N VAL A 107 21.96 -11.68 -16.67
CA VAL A 107 20.66 -11.17 -16.24
C VAL A 107 20.02 -10.31 -17.32
N ASN A 108 20.76 -9.34 -17.87
CA ASN A 108 20.23 -8.44 -18.91
C ASN A 108 19.88 -9.17 -20.24
N ASN A 109 20.42 -10.35 -20.48
CA ASN A 109 20.05 -11.19 -21.62
C ASN A 109 18.84 -12.09 -21.32
N ASN A 110 18.48 -12.27 -20.06
CA ASN A 110 17.34 -13.10 -19.67
C ASN A 110 16.03 -12.49 -20.13
N VAL A 111 15.15 -13.28 -20.77
CA VAL A 111 13.87 -12.81 -21.31
C VAL A 111 12.93 -12.33 -20.20
N ILE A 112 12.91 -13.02 -19.06
CA ILE A 112 12.08 -12.65 -17.92
C ILE A 112 12.55 -11.29 -17.38
N PHE A 113 13.85 -11.09 -17.23
CA PHE A 113 14.40 -9.84 -16.72
C PHE A 113 14.14 -8.66 -17.67
N LYS A 114 14.21 -8.88 -19.00
CA LYS A 114 13.82 -7.88 -20.00
C LYS A 114 12.35 -7.47 -19.84
N LYS A 115 11.47 -8.44 -19.57
CA LYS A 115 10.05 -8.16 -19.28
C LYS A 115 9.85 -7.40 -17.99
N LEU A 116 10.57 -7.75 -16.92
CA LEU A 116 10.55 -7.00 -15.67
C LEU A 116 10.98 -5.54 -15.87
N LYS A 117 12.06 -5.29 -16.60
CA LYS A 117 12.50 -3.92 -16.97
C LYS A 117 11.42 -3.16 -17.74
N GLN A 118 10.73 -3.79 -18.68
CA GLN A 118 9.62 -3.16 -19.40
C GLN A 118 8.48 -2.77 -18.46
N LEU A 119 8.08 -3.68 -17.55
CA LEU A 119 7.05 -3.40 -16.55
C LEU A 119 7.47 -2.28 -15.60
N GLN A 120 8.71 -2.30 -15.13
CA GLN A 120 9.26 -1.25 -14.27
C GLN A 120 9.24 0.12 -14.97
N GLN A 121 9.60 0.17 -16.25
CA GLN A 121 9.51 1.41 -17.03
C GLN A 121 8.07 1.92 -17.17
N GLN A 122 7.10 1.02 -17.36
CA GLN A 122 5.67 1.40 -17.41
C GLN A 122 5.22 1.95 -16.06
N GLN A 123 5.58 1.29 -14.95
CA GLN A 123 5.28 1.78 -13.60
C GLN A 123 5.93 3.14 -13.32
N ASN A 124 7.17 3.35 -13.75
CA ASN A 124 7.85 4.63 -13.58
C ASN A 124 7.14 5.77 -14.34
N LYS A 125 6.62 5.49 -15.55
CA LYS A 125 5.82 6.48 -16.31
C LYS A 125 4.50 6.78 -15.61
N GLN A 126 3.82 5.78 -15.06
CA GLN A 126 2.60 5.97 -14.28
C GLN A 126 2.87 6.76 -13.00
N ARG A 127 3.95 6.43 -12.28
CA ARG A 127 4.41 7.15 -11.08
C ARG A 127 4.69 8.61 -11.41
N TRP A 128 5.40 8.88 -12.50
CA TRP A 128 5.66 10.25 -12.96
C TRP A 128 4.37 11.02 -13.19
N LEU A 129 3.38 10.43 -13.89
CA LEU A 129 2.09 11.07 -14.12
C LEU A 129 1.37 11.41 -12.80
N LEU A 130 1.37 10.47 -11.84
CA LEU A 130 0.79 10.70 -10.51
C LEU A 130 1.50 11.83 -9.77
N GLN A 131 2.83 11.92 -9.87
CA GLN A 131 3.61 13.03 -9.30
C GLN A 131 3.23 14.38 -9.94
N VAL A 132 3.07 14.41 -11.26
CA VAL A 132 2.60 15.62 -11.98
C VAL A 132 1.19 16.01 -11.51
N MET A 133 0.27 15.06 -11.38
CA MET A 133 -1.07 15.31 -10.84
C MET A 133 -1.01 15.92 -9.43
N GLY A 134 -0.14 15.40 -8.58
CA GLY A 134 0.10 15.94 -7.24
C GLY A 134 0.61 17.38 -7.27
N GLN A 135 1.59 17.69 -8.13
CA GLN A 135 2.11 19.04 -8.30
C GLN A 135 1.06 20.01 -8.83
N LEU A 136 0.25 19.59 -9.81
CA LEU A 136 -0.84 20.41 -10.34
C LEU A 136 -1.92 20.66 -9.27
N ASN A 137 -2.21 19.66 -8.43
CA ASN A 137 -3.16 19.84 -7.34
C ASN A 137 -2.67 20.87 -6.30
N GLN A 138 -1.35 20.92 -6.02
CA GLN A 138 -0.76 21.93 -5.14
C GLN A 138 -0.87 23.36 -5.69
N LEU A 139 -0.94 23.53 -7.01
CA LEU A 139 -1.14 24.84 -7.63
C LEU A 139 -2.57 25.37 -7.46
N ASN A 140 -3.54 24.50 -7.18
CA ASN A 140 -4.86 24.96 -6.78
C ASN A 140 -4.74 25.71 -5.46
N ASN A 141 -5.17 26.98 -5.42
CA ASN A 141 -5.15 27.87 -4.26
C ASN A 141 -5.91 27.33 -3.03
N HIS A 142 -6.43 26.13 -3.13
CA HIS A 142 -7.13 25.38 -2.10
C HIS A 142 -6.27 24.26 -1.49
N SER A 143 -4.98 24.15 -1.82
CA SER A 143 -4.06 23.19 -1.21
C SER A 143 -3.60 23.73 0.14
N THR A 144 -4.55 23.89 1.05
CA THR A 144 -4.25 24.04 2.48
C THR A 144 -3.85 22.65 3.01
N SER A 145 -3.03 22.62 4.04
CA SER A 145 -2.73 21.39 4.79
C SER A 145 -3.93 20.83 5.58
N THR A 146 -5.13 21.33 5.30
CA THR A 146 -6.38 21.02 6.01
C THR A 146 -7.48 20.62 5.03
N ILE A 147 -8.38 19.78 5.48
CA ILE A 147 -9.59 19.41 4.75
C ILE A 147 -10.58 20.57 4.86
N ASP A 148 -11.15 20.99 3.73
CA ASP A 148 -12.19 22.01 3.73
C ASP A 148 -13.40 21.59 4.56
N SER A 149 -13.95 22.55 5.28
CA SER A 149 -15.18 22.36 6.04
C SER A 149 -16.17 23.47 5.67
N ILE A 150 -17.26 23.07 5.03
CA ILE A 150 -18.23 24.00 4.43
C ILE A 150 -19.67 23.59 4.77
N GLU A 151 -20.59 24.54 4.63
CA GLU A 151 -22.02 24.20 4.59
C GLU A 151 -22.30 23.34 3.34
N THR A 152 -23.17 22.36 3.49
CA THR A 152 -23.52 21.43 2.40
C THR A 152 -24.05 22.19 1.18
N PRO A 153 -23.32 22.21 0.04
CA PRO A 153 -23.75 22.93 -1.16
C PRO A 153 -24.93 22.22 -1.86
N ASP A 154 -25.41 22.76 -2.96
CA ASP A 154 -26.29 22.00 -3.85
C ASP A 154 -25.52 20.86 -4.53
N PHE A 155 -26.27 19.91 -5.10
CA PHE A 155 -25.70 18.71 -5.70
C PHE A 155 -24.76 19.01 -6.88
N GLU A 156 -25.10 19.97 -7.73
CA GLU A 156 -24.29 20.34 -8.90
C GLU A 156 -22.94 20.91 -8.46
N THR A 157 -22.95 21.84 -7.51
CA THR A 157 -21.72 22.39 -6.92
C THR A 157 -20.87 21.31 -6.25
N PHE A 158 -21.50 20.33 -5.56
CA PHE A 158 -20.78 19.22 -4.95
C PHE A 158 -20.10 18.36 -6.03
N ILE A 159 -20.82 18.02 -7.12
CA ILE A 159 -20.27 17.22 -8.21
C ILE A 159 -19.09 17.94 -8.87
N GLU A 160 -19.23 19.21 -9.18
CA GLU A 160 -18.21 19.98 -9.90
C GLU A 160 -16.94 20.19 -9.07
N ARG A 161 -17.08 20.53 -7.79
CA ARG A 161 -15.95 20.99 -6.98
C ARG A 161 -15.28 19.88 -6.13
N TYR A 162 -15.99 18.83 -5.82
CA TYR A 162 -15.51 17.80 -4.90
C TYR A 162 -15.52 16.40 -5.51
N TYR A 163 -16.66 15.94 -5.99
CA TYR A 163 -16.79 14.58 -6.50
C TYR A 163 -15.91 14.34 -7.74
N SER A 164 -16.08 15.14 -8.78
CA SER A 164 -15.31 15.02 -10.04
C SER A 164 -13.84 15.40 -9.89
N GLN A 165 -13.52 16.25 -8.92
CA GLN A 165 -12.15 16.67 -8.63
C GLN A 165 -11.43 15.73 -7.65
N MET A 166 -12.09 14.66 -7.20
CA MET A 166 -11.58 13.76 -6.17
C MET A 166 -11.04 14.52 -4.94
N ARG A 167 -11.79 15.52 -4.48
CA ARG A 167 -11.37 16.42 -3.41
C ARG A 167 -12.19 16.13 -2.15
N PRO A 168 -11.55 15.72 -1.03
CA PRO A 168 -12.25 15.48 0.22
C PRO A 168 -12.78 16.79 0.80
N VAL A 169 -13.92 16.70 1.51
CA VAL A 169 -14.57 17.85 2.15
C VAL A 169 -15.41 17.41 3.33
N ILE A 170 -15.41 18.20 4.39
CA ILE A 170 -16.36 18.07 5.52
C ILE A 170 -17.58 18.93 5.19
N LEU A 171 -18.74 18.30 5.14
CA LEU A 171 -20.03 18.91 4.87
C LEU A 171 -20.81 19.09 6.17
N LYS A 172 -21.27 20.32 6.44
CA LYS A 172 -22.09 20.68 7.59
C LYS A 172 -23.54 20.88 7.17
N GLY A 173 -24.46 20.68 8.09
CA GLY A 173 -25.89 20.97 7.87
C GLY A 173 -26.64 19.97 7.01
N GLY A 174 -25.96 18.99 6.37
CA GLY A 174 -26.56 18.07 5.44
C GLY A 174 -27.50 17.02 6.05
N MET A 175 -27.36 16.74 7.34
CA MET A 175 -28.13 15.70 8.04
C MET A 175 -28.82 16.20 9.31
N GLN A 176 -28.98 17.49 9.49
CA GLN A 176 -29.61 18.04 10.72
C GLN A 176 -31.04 17.59 10.92
N HIS A 177 -31.75 17.25 9.84
CA HIS A 177 -33.11 16.72 9.88
C HIS A 177 -33.20 15.21 10.15
N TRP A 178 -32.05 14.50 10.26
CA TRP A 178 -32.04 13.08 10.55
C TRP A 178 -32.49 12.80 11.99
N PRO A 179 -33.54 12.00 12.22
CA PRO A 179 -33.87 11.56 13.56
C PRO A 179 -32.70 10.90 14.29
N ALA A 180 -31.83 10.19 13.58
CA ALA A 180 -30.64 9.54 14.13
C ALA A 180 -29.74 10.50 14.92
N LEU A 181 -29.57 11.74 14.46
CA LEU A 181 -28.71 12.72 15.10
C LEU A 181 -29.16 13.10 16.51
N HIS A 182 -30.46 12.97 16.78
CA HIS A 182 -31.09 13.33 18.05
C HIS A 182 -31.41 12.13 18.93
N LYS A 183 -31.59 10.95 18.30
CA LYS A 183 -32.00 9.73 19.01
C LYS A 183 -30.84 8.80 19.31
N TRP A 184 -29.88 8.64 18.38
CA TRP A 184 -28.88 7.60 18.47
C TRP A 184 -27.84 7.92 19.54
N SER A 185 -27.80 7.05 20.52
CA SER A 185 -26.78 6.95 21.54
C SER A 185 -26.59 5.48 21.89
N PRO A 186 -25.54 5.09 22.57
CA PRO A 186 -25.40 3.71 23.06
C PRO A 186 -26.61 3.26 23.90
N GLU A 187 -27.14 4.16 24.74
CA GLU A 187 -28.31 3.90 25.57
C GLU A 187 -29.57 3.65 24.74
N TYR A 188 -29.77 4.44 23.68
CA TYR A 188 -30.88 4.26 22.75
C TYR A 188 -30.86 2.87 22.13
N PHE A 189 -29.70 2.41 21.63
CA PHE A 189 -29.57 1.09 21.04
C PHE A 189 -29.80 -0.03 22.06
N ALA A 190 -29.26 0.10 23.27
CA ALA A 190 -29.44 -0.88 24.33
C ALA A 190 -30.90 -1.01 24.80
N GLN A 191 -31.71 0.07 24.73
CA GLN A 191 -33.10 0.08 25.20
C GLN A 191 -34.09 -0.33 24.10
N HIS A 192 -33.91 0.15 22.87
CA HIS A 192 -34.85 -0.04 21.79
C HIS A 192 -34.58 -1.31 20.96
N PHE A 193 -33.35 -1.81 21.02
CA PHE A 193 -32.91 -2.97 20.25
C PHE A 193 -32.27 -4.04 21.14
N GLU A 194 -32.62 -4.10 22.41
CA GLU A 194 -31.96 -4.95 23.43
C GLU A 194 -31.81 -6.42 22.98
N ASN A 195 -32.87 -6.98 22.35
CA ASN A 195 -32.96 -8.38 21.93
C ASN A 195 -32.54 -8.59 20.45
N GLU A 196 -32.09 -7.56 19.76
CA GLU A 196 -31.59 -7.72 18.39
C GLU A 196 -30.23 -8.39 18.37
N LEU A 197 -30.08 -9.39 17.50
CA LEU A 197 -28.81 -10.03 17.24
C LEU A 197 -28.02 -9.21 16.23
N VAL A 198 -26.81 -8.85 16.57
CA VAL A 198 -25.89 -8.13 15.70
C VAL A 198 -24.56 -8.88 15.57
N GLU A 199 -24.04 -8.92 14.35
CA GLU A 199 -22.69 -9.41 14.11
C GLU A 199 -21.70 -8.27 14.35
N VAL A 200 -20.67 -8.55 15.15
CA VAL A 200 -19.57 -7.63 15.46
C VAL A 200 -18.23 -8.34 15.27
N GLN A 201 -17.16 -7.59 15.18
CA GLN A 201 -15.81 -8.14 15.29
C GLN A 201 -15.36 -8.07 16.77
N MET A 202 -14.77 -9.16 17.28
CA MET A 202 -14.23 -9.26 18.64
C MET A 202 -12.84 -9.85 18.61
N HIS A 203 -12.04 -9.59 19.65
CA HIS A 203 -10.66 -10.06 19.78
C HIS A 203 -9.70 -9.45 18.76
N ARG A 204 -9.98 -8.24 18.29
CA ARG A 204 -9.19 -7.54 17.28
C ARG A 204 -7.77 -7.22 17.79
N GLU A 205 -7.62 -6.88 19.07
CA GLU A 205 -6.33 -6.54 19.68
C GLU A 205 -5.35 -7.73 19.77
N GLN A 206 -5.82 -8.96 19.59
CA GLN A 206 -4.97 -10.15 19.58
C GLN A 206 -4.16 -10.29 18.26
N TYR A 207 -4.50 -9.51 17.23
CA TYR A 207 -3.88 -9.62 15.91
C TYR A 207 -3.49 -8.24 15.37
N GLN A 208 -2.26 -8.10 14.90
CA GLN A 208 -1.83 -6.88 14.23
C GLN A 208 -2.53 -6.69 12.87
N ASP A 209 -2.83 -7.80 12.20
CA ASP A 209 -3.51 -7.88 10.90
C ASP A 209 -5.02 -8.19 11.01
N PHE A 210 -5.68 -7.66 12.04
CA PHE A 210 -7.08 -7.98 12.36
C PHE A 210 -8.05 -7.75 11.19
N GLU A 211 -7.81 -6.80 10.29
CA GLU A 211 -8.67 -6.61 9.12
C GLU A 211 -8.53 -7.76 8.11
N LYS A 212 -7.32 -8.30 7.90
CA LYS A 212 -7.10 -9.50 7.08
C LYS A 212 -7.78 -10.73 7.68
N LYS A 213 -7.98 -10.75 9.01
CA LYS A 213 -8.65 -11.81 9.76
C LYS A 213 -10.11 -11.52 10.10
N SER A 214 -10.69 -10.48 9.52
CA SER A 214 -12.02 -9.99 9.86
C SER A 214 -13.10 -11.08 9.90
N VAL A 215 -13.06 -12.05 8.98
CA VAL A 215 -14.02 -13.18 8.93
C VAL A 215 -13.92 -14.07 10.18
N GLN A 216 -12.72 -14.33 10.68
CA GLN A 216 -12.48 -15.18 11.85
C GLN A 216 -12.88 -14.51 13.16
N LEU A 217 -12.91 -13.17 13.18
CA LEU A 217 -13.21 -12.34 14.34
C LEU A 217 -14.70 -12.07 14.51
N LYS A 218 -15.56 -12.46 13.57
CA LYS A 218 -17.01 -12.25 13.62
C LYS A 218 -17.66 -13.03 14.74
N ARG A 219 -18.53 -12.37 15.50
CA ARG A 219 -19.35 -12.94 16.56
C ARG A 219 -20.75 -12.34 16.49
N ILE A 220 -21.76 -13.16 16.77
CA ILE A 220 -23.16 -12.70 16.87
C ILE A 220 -23.50 -12.60 18.36
N ILE A 221 -23.92 -11.43 18.79
CA ILE A 221 -24.28 -11.14 20.18
C ILE A 221 -25.54 -10.28 20.23
N LEU A 222 -26.18 -10.20 21.38
CA LEU A 222 -27.31 -9.28 21.58
C LEU A 222 -26.83 -7.83 21.60
N MET A 223 -27.63 -6.92 21.08
CA MET A 223 -27.30 -5.48 21.07
C MET A 223 -27.05 -4.94 22.48
N GLN A 224 -27.88 -5.35 23.46
CA GLN A 224 -27.68 -4.96 24.87
C GLN A 224 -26.32 -5.40 25.41
N ASP A 225 -25.85 -6.63 25.06
CA ASP A 225 -24.58 -7.17 25.50
C ASP A 225 -23.42 -6.45 24.82
N PHE A 226 -23.57 -6.16 23.53
CA PHE A 226 -22.61 -5.35 22.78
C PHE A 226 -22.43 -3.97 23.44
N VAL A 227 -23.54 -3.26 23.70
CA VAL A 227 -23.49 -1.94 24.32
C VAL A 227 -22.94 -2.01 25.75
N ALA A 228 -23.29 -3.02 26.54
CA ALA A 228 -22.74 -3.23 27.88
C ALA A 228 -21.21 -3.41 27.84
N GLN A 229 -20.69 -4.22 26.90
CA GLN A 229 -19.24 -4.43 26.75
C GLN A 229 -18.51 -3.17 26.34
N ILE A 230 -19.01 -2.42 25.34
CA ILE A 230 -18.33 -1.20 24.89
C ILE A 230 -18.39 -0.09 25.95
N LYS A 231 -19.41 -0.03 26.79
CA LYS A 231 -19.53 0.90 27.92
C LYS A 231 -18.60 0.54 29.07
N ALA A 232 -18.38 -0.75 29.33
CA ALA A 232 -17.45 -1.21 30.34
C ALA A 232 -15.97 -0.90 29.99
N THR A 233 -15.70 -0.67 28.71
CA THR A 233 -14.35 -0.44 28.19
C THR A 233 -14.14 1.05 27.94
N LYS A 234 -13.16 1.67 28.61
CA LYS A 234 -12.88 3.12 28.40
C LYS A 234 -12.32 3.40 27.02
N ARG A 235 -11.36 2.58 26.57
CA ARG A 235 -10.70 2.70 25.27
C ARG A 235 -10.20 1.33 24.83
N SER A 236 -10.61 0.85 23.65
CA SER A 236 -10.18 -0.44 23.09
C SER A 236 -10.49 -0.51 21.59
N ASN A 237 -9.70 -1.28 20.88
CA ASN A 237 -9.98 -1.70 19.51
C ASN A 237 -10.50 -3.15 19.45
N ASP A 238 -10.75 -3.79 20.57
CA ASP A 238 -11.04 -5.24 20.63
C ASP A 238 -12.43 -5.61 20.13
N ILE A 239 -13.42 -4.72 20.29
CA ILE A 239 -14.80 -4.95 19.86
C ILE A 239 -15.29 -3.79 18.98
N TYR A 240 -15.80 -4.13 17.79
CA TYR A 240 -16.27 -3.14 16.83
C TYR A 240 -17.31 -3.70 15.86
N LEU A 241 -18.41 -2.99 15.67
CA LEU A 241 -19.36 -3.23 14.57
C LEU A 241 -18.90 -2.39 13.38
N THR A 242 -18.61 -3.04 12.25
CA THR A 242 -17.98 -2.44 11.07
C THR A 242 -18.78 -2.73 9.79
N ALA A 243 -18.39 -2.11 8.67
CA ALA A 243 -18.95 -2.43 7.36
C ALA A 243 -18.82 -3.93 6.98
N ASN A 244 -17.78 -4.62 7.47
CA ASN A 244 -17.58 -6.05 7.24
C ASN A 244 -18.72 -6.94 7.81
N ASN A 245 -19.53 -6.37 8.70
CA ASN A 245 -20.69 -7.02 9.31
C ASN A 245 -22.02 -6.73 8.58
N ALA A 246 -22.00 -5.89 7.53
CA ALA A 246 -23.21 -5.38 6.90
C ALA A 246 -24.15 -6.48 6.34
N ALA A 247 -23.57 -7.53 5.75
CA ALA A 247 -24.37 -8.61 5.15
C ALA A 247 -25.25 -9.32 6.20
N GLN A 248 -24.68 -9.63 7.38
CA GLN A 248 -25.39 -10.27 8.47
C GLN A 248 -26.34 -9.29 9.18
N ASN A 249 -25.94 -8.02 9.29
CA ASN A 249 -26.71 -6.97 9.95
C ASN A 249 -27.75 -6.30 9.05
N LYS A 250 -28.02 -6.83 7.85
CA LYS A 250 -28.91 -6.20 6.87
C LYS A 250 -30.31 -5.91 7.43
N GLN A 251 -30.92 -6.88 8.14
CA GLN A 251 -32.26 -6.70 8.72
C GLN A 251 -32.25 -5.64 9.83
N PHE A 252 -31.21 -5.62 10.65
CA PHE A 252 -31.05 -4.60 11.66
C PHE A 252 -30.89 -3.21 11.03
N MET A 253 -30.04 -3.09 9.99
CA MET A 253 -29.89 -1.84 9.25
C MET A 253 -31.21 -1.35 8.64
N GLN A 254 -32.06 -2.22 8.14
CA GLN A 254 -33.38 -1.84 7.62
C GLN A 254 -34.27 -1.23 8.72
N LYS A 255 -34.23 -1.75 9.96
CA LYS A 255 -35.01 -1.22 11.10
C LYS A 255 -34.59 0.19 11.48
N ILE A 256 -33.27 0.46 11.47
CA ILE A 256 -32.74 1.77 11.88
C ILE A 256 -32.67 2.76 10.72
N SER A 257 -32.84 2.32 9.47
CA SER A 257 -32.77 3.17 8.27
C SER A 257 -33.85 4.27 8.22
N GLU A 258 -34.96 4.09 8.93
CA GLU A 258 -36.01 5.12 9.02
C GLU A 258 -35.55 6.37 9.78
N ASP A 259 -34.56 6.22 10.66
CA ASP A 259 -33.94 7.34 11.37
C ASP A 259 -32.89 8.09 10.51
N LEU A 260 -32.50 7.50 9.37
CA LEU A 260 -31.60 8.12 8.39
C LEU A 260 -32.45 8.83 7.33
N GLY A 261 -32.51 10.13 7.38
CA GLY A 261 -33.17 10.92 6.34
C GLY A 261 -32.37 10.93 5.03
N ASP A 262 -32.93 11.52 3.98
CA ASP A 262 -32.17 11.79 2.76
C ASP A 262 -31.00 12.70 3.08
N PHE A 263 -29.80 12.33 2.66
CA PHE A 263 -28.68 13.24 2.74
C PHE A 263 -28.92 14.41 1.76
N ALA A 264 -28.76 15.61 2.27
CA ALA A 264 -29.03 16.91 1.67
C ALA A 264 -29.25 16.93 0.15
N LYS A 265 -30.41 17.44 -0.27
CA LYS A 265 -30.65 17.96 -1.63
C LYS A 265 -30.38 16.98 -2.80
N GLY A 266 -30.60 15.69 -2.58
CA GLY A 266 -30.57 14.71 -3.66
C GLY A 266 -29.19 14.15 -4.01
N TYR A 267 -28.23 14.18 -3.11
CA TYR A 267 -26.92 13.55 -3.33
C TYR A 267 -27.01 12.04 -3.50
N CYS A 268 -27.94 11.40 -2.81
CA CYS A 268 -28.10 9.94 -2.76
C CYS A 268 -29.37 9.47 -3.42
N GLN A 269 -29.34 8.24 -3.93
CA GLN A 269 -30.49 7.57 -4.50
C GLN A 269 -31.47 7.20 -3.38
N LYS A 270 -32.73 7.73 -3.45
CA LYS A 270 -33.75 7.56 -2.40
C LYS A 270 -34.20 6.13 -2.16
N GLU A 271 -34.08 5.26 -3.17
CA GLU A 271 -34.66 3.94 -3.17
C GLU A 271 -33.74 2.86 -2.59
N ILE A 272 -32.49 3.20 -2.26
CA ILE A 272 -31.49 2.22 -1.83
C ILE A 272 -31.25 2.34 -0.33
N LYS A 273 -32.22 1.85 0.46
CA LYS A 273 -32.16 1.85 1.93
C LYS A 273 -31.15 0.86 2.55
N ASP A 274 -30.59 -0.06 1.77
CA ASP A 274 -29.75 -1.16 2.25
C ASP A 274 -28.26 -1.01 1.94
N ARG A 275 -27.82 0.17 1.48
CA ARG A 275 -26.42 0.49 1.19
C ARG A 275 -25.80 1.45 2.22
N HIS A 276 -26.29 1.41 3.45
CA HIS A 276 -25.69 2.09 4.57
C HIS A 276 -24.87 1.09 5.39
N PHE A 277 -23.71 1.52 5.87
CA PHE A 277 -22.83 0.71 6.70
C PHE A 277 -22.71 1.36 8.07
N LEU A 278 -23.14 0.66 9.11
CA LEU A 278 -23.03 1.12 10.48
C LEU A 278 -21.64 0.85 11.04
N TRP A 279 -21.12 1.84 11.73
CA TRP A 279 -19.85 1.78 12.47
C TRP A 279 -20.15 2.16 13.91
N PHE A 280 -20.04 1.20 14.84
CA PHE A 280 -20.37 1.41 16.22
C PHE A 280 -19.37 0.73 17.15
N GLY A 281 -18.75 1.47 18.06
CA GLY A 281 -17.76 0.93 18.99
C GLY A 281 -17.27 1.91 20.04
N PRO A 282 -16.39 1.45 20.95
CA PRO A 282 -15.83 2.28 22.01
C PRO A 282 -14.81 3.28 21.45
N ALA A 283 -14.36 4.22 22.28
CA ALA A 283 -13.16 4.99 22.00
C ALA A 283 -11.98 4.05 21.74
N GLY A 284 -11.11 4.41 20.80
CA GLY A 284 -9.94 3.63 20.45
C GLY A 284 -10.15 2.61 19.33
N THR A 285 -11.40 2.40 18.86
CA THR A 285 -11.57 1.61 17.63
C THR A 285 -10.82 2.25 16.49
N PHE A 286 -10.14 1.41 15.72
CA PHE A 286 -9.24 1.85 14.65
C PHE A 286 -9.50 1.05 13.37
N THR A 287 -9.69 1.76 12.25
CA THR A 287 -9.68 1.19 10.91
C THR A 287 -8.34 1.53 10.28
N PRO A 288 -7.50 0.53 9.95
CA PRO A 288 -6.15 0.74 9.46
C PRO A 288 -6.14 1.35 8.06
N LEU A 289 -4.99 1.84 7.66
CA LEU A 289 -4.78 2.55 6.41
C LEU A 289 -5.17 1.71 5.19
N HIS A 290 -6.16 2.18 4.46
CA HIS A 290 -6.70 1.57 3.25
C HIS A 290 -7.29 2.64 2.34
N TYR A 291 -7.72 2.26 1.15
CA TYR A 291 -8.54 3.10 0.27
C TYR A 291 -9.81 2.36 -0.13
N ASP A 292 -10.87 3.13 -0.43
CA ASP A 292 -12.11 2.58 -0.92
C ASP A 292 -12.12 2.47 -2.45
N LEU A 293 -12.84 1.46 -2.96
CA LEU A 293 -13.06 1.24 -4.39
C LEU A 293 -14.26 2.02 -4.95
N THR A 294 -14.82 2.90 -4.12
CA THR A 294 -15.94 3.80 -4.43
C THR A 294 -15.72 5.13 -3.73
N ASN A 295 -16.36 6.18 -4.19
CA ASN A 295 -16.53 7.37 -3.36
C ASN A 295 -17.41 7.05 -2.15
N ASN A 296 -17.10 7.62 -1.01
CA ASN A 296 -17.75 7.32 0.27
C ASN A 296 -18.14 8.61 1.01
N MET A 297 -19.25 8.58 1.70
CA MET A 297 -19.66 9.58 2.68
C MET A 297 -19.65 8.94 4.07
N LEU A 298 -18.90 9.51 4.99
CA LEU A 298 -18.87 9.10 6.40
C LEU A 298 -19.61 10.13 7.24
N ALA A 299 -20.86 9.83 7.60
CA ALA A 299 -21.70 10.65 8.45
C ALA A 299 -21.46 10.32 9.92
N GLN A 300 -21.03 11.30 10.70
CA GLN A 300 -20.79 11.16 12.13
C GLN A 300 -22.03 11.53 12.91
N ILE A 301 -22.57 10.58 13.70
CA ILE A 301 -23.84 10.75 14.41
C ILE A 301 -23.59 10.96 15.92
N TYR A 302 -22.72 10.16 16.51
CA TYR A 302 -22.44 10.22 17.95
C TYR A 302 -20.95 10.08 18.22
N GLY A 303 -20.40 10.86 19.14
CA GLY A 303 -18.96 10.89 19.43
C GLY A 303 -18.13 11.46 18.29
N ARG A 304 -16.81 11.49 18.43
CA ARG A 304 -15.88 12.08 17.46
C ARG A 304 -14.97 11.03 16.87
N LYS A 305 -14.59 11.23 15.60
CA LYS A 305 -13.58 10.43 14.94
C LYS A 305 -12.44 11.31 14.41
N LYS A 306 -11.21 10.83 14.55
CA LYS A 306 -10.05 11.36 13.84
C LYS A 306 -9.90 10.58 12.56
N VAL A 307 -9.80 11.30 11.43
CA VAL A 307 -9.56 10.70 10.11
C VAL A 307 -8.25 11.26 9.57
N THR A 308 -7.36 10.35 9.18
CA THR A 308 -6.13 10.68 8.46
C THR A 308 -6.36 10.31 6.99
N LEU A 309 -6.11 11.25 6.08
CA LEU A 309 -6.35 11.12 4.64
C LEU A 309 -5.05 11.34 3.88
N ILE A 310 -4.80 10.54 2.82
CA ILE A 310 -3.65 10.70 1.95
C ILE A 310 -4.14 10.66 0.50
N PRO A 311 -3.69 11.62 -0.34
CA PRO A 311 -4.14 11.71 -1.71
C PRO A 311 -3.89 10.45 -2.54
N ALA A 312 -4.84 10.12 -3.43
CA ALA A 312 -4.77 8.94 -4.31
C ALA A 312 -3.49 8.91 -5.18
N TRP A 313 -2.98 10.06 -5.62
CA TRP A 313 -1.75 10.14 -6.42
C TRP A 313 -0.47 9.82 -5.64
N GLN A 314 -0.53 9.69 -4.30
CA GLN A 314 0.57 9.21 -3.47
C GLN A 314 0.59 7.68 -3.32
N MET A 315 -0.32 6.95 -3.99
CA MET A 315 -0.38 5.49 -4.02
C MET A 315 0.99 4.79 -4.17
N PRO A 316 1.94 5.25 -5.00
CA PRO A 316 3.24 4.60 -5.13
C PRO A 316 4.08 4.53 -3.86
N TYR A 317 3.75 5.32 -2.84
CA TYR A 317 4.47 5.39 -1.57
C TYR A 317 3.79 4.63 -0.43
N MET A 318 2.61 4.02 -0.70
CA MET A 318 1.71 3.53 0.34
C MET A 318 1.91 2.08 0.73
N TYR A 319 2.92 1.39 0.17
CA TYR A 319 3.18 -0.04 0.49
C TYR A 319 1.92 -0.91 0.40
N ASN A 320 1.16 -0.74 -0.69
CA ASN A 320 -0.01 -1.57 -0.96
C ASN A 320 0.43 -2.94 -1.46
N ASP A 321 0.23 -3.97 -0.67
CA ASP A 321 0.60 -5.36 -0.97
C ASP A 321 -0.58 -6.32 -0.96
N HIS A 322 -1.70 -5.90 -0.41
CA HIS A 322 -2.85 -6.77 -0.24
C HIS A 322 -4.14 -5.98 -0.46
N TRP A 323 -4.82 -6.30 -1.55
CA TRP A 323 -6.09 -5.70 -1.95
C TRP A 323 -6.06 -4.17 -1.79
N VAL A 324 -6.87 -3.59 -0.89
CA VAL A 324 -6.96 -2.15 -0.65
C VAL A 324 -6.13 -1.66 0.56
N PHE A 325 -5.43 -2.56 1.24
CA PHE A 325 -4.71 -2.24 2.48
C PHE A 325 -3.24 -1.91 2.25
N SER A 326 -2.72 -1.02 3.09
CA SER A 326 -1.28 -0.79 3.24
C SER A 326 -0.69 -1.82 4.22
N GLN A 327 0.60 -2.14 4.06
CA GLN A 327 1.39 -2.83 5.11
C GLN A 327 1.46 -1.99 6.38
N VAL A 328 1.38 -0.68 6.23
CA VAL A 328 1.44 0.30 7.33
C VAL A 328 0.04 0.63 7.79
N SER A 329 -0.33 0.22 8.98
CA SER A 329 -1.68 0.45 9.52
C SER A 329 -1.96 1.92 9.87
N ASP A 330 -0.93 2.67 10.32
CA ASP A 330 -1.01 4.08 10.73
C ASP A 330 0.21 4.84 10.21
N VAL A 331 0.02 5.68 9.21
CA VAL A 331 1.12 6.42 8.56
C VAL A 331 1.79 7.43 9.50
N VAL A 332 1.04 7.96 10.48
CA VAL A 332 1.57 8.97 11.42
C VAL A 332 2.52 8.34 12.44
N LYS A 333 2.31 7.05 12.75
CA LYS A 333 3.11 6.28 13.70
C LYS A 333 4.10 5.33 13.04
N ALA A 334 4.25 5.40 11.71
CA ALA A 334 5.08 4.49 10.95
C ALA A 334 6.58 4.65 11.26
N ASP A 335 7.28 3.53 11.25
CA ASP A 335 8.75 3.52 11.29
C ASP A 335 9.30 3.85 9.89
N LEU A 336 9.80 5.07 9.70
CA LEU A 336 10.35 5.51 8.41
C LEU A 336 11.64 4.76 8.02
N ALA A 337 12.36 4.18 8.97
CA ALA A 337 13.50 3.34 8.64
C ALA A 337 13.07 2.02 7.96
N ALA A 338 11.94 1.46 8.40
CA ALA A 338 11.34 0.28 7.78
C ALA A 338 10.55 0.61 6.50
N TYR A 339 9.99 1.83 6.42
CA TYR A 339 9.11 2.28 5.33
C TYR A 339 9.55 3.65 4.75
N PRO A 340 10.75 3.75 4.13
CA PRO A 340 11.34 5.03 3.71
C PRO A 340 10.53 5.78 2.66
N LEU A 341 9.72 5.13 1.83
CA LEU A 341 8.90 5.82 0.84
C LEU A 341 7.85 6.74 1.48
N LEU A 342 7.47 6.50 2.75
CA LEU A 342 6.52 7.33 3.47
C LEU A 342 7.04 8.76 3.76
N GLU A 343 8.34 9.02 3.63
CA GLU A 343 8.88 10.39 3.68
C GLU A 343 8.30 11.30 2.59
N ASN A 344 7.80 10.71 1.49
CA ASN A 344 7.17 11.42 0.38
C ASN A 344 5.66 11.62 0.57
N VAL A 345 5.09 11.15 1.69
CA VAL A 345 3.66 11.20 1.95
C VAL A 345 3.31 12.43 2.76
N THR A 346 2.23 13.09 2.39
CA THR A 346 1.68 14.25 3.11
C THR A 346 0.29 13.90 3.61
N PRO A 347 0.13 13.49 4.87
CA PRO A 347 -1.17 13.18 5.44
C PRO A 347 -1.94 14.46 5.80
N PHE A 348 -3.25 14.42 5.59
CA PHE A 348 -4.21 15.40 6.06
C PHE A 348 -4.98 14.80 7.22
N GLU A 349 -5.12 15.54 8.30
CA GLU A 349 -5.88 15.08 9.48
C GLU A 349 -7.09 15.97 9.72
N CYS A 350 -8.21 15.35 10.07
CA CYS A 350 -9.40 16.08 10.53
C CYS A 350 -10.08 15.33 11.69
N ILE A 351 -10.83 16.09 12.49
CA ILE A 351 -11.71 15.55 13.52
C ILE A 351 -13.14 15.77 13.07
N LEU A 352 -13.85 14.67 12.83
CA LEU A 352 -15.26 14.68 12.43
C LEU A 352 -16.14 14.71 13.66
N GLN A 353 -16.99 15.75 13.75
CA GLN A 353 -17.91 15.99 14.85
C GLN A 353 -19.30 15.40 14.55
N PRO A 354 -20.12 15.10 15.58
CA PRO A 354 -21.53 14.80 15.37
C PRO A 354 -22.23 15.87 14.53
N GLY A 355 -23.00 15.47 13.53
CA GLY A 355 -23.67 16.36 12.59
C GLY A 355 -22.87 16.72 11.34
N GLU A 356 -21.61 16.28 11.27
CA GLU A 356 -20.75 16.47 10.09
C GLU A 356 -20.65 15.21 9.24
N THR A 357 -20.45 15.38 7.94
CA THR A 357 -20.22 14.29 6.99
C THR A 357 -18.93 14.55 6.24
N LEU A 358 -18.04 13.57 6.21
CA LEU A 358 -16.82 13.62 5.42
C LEU A 358 -17.03 12.91 4.09
N PHE A 359 -16.80 13.61 2.98
CA PHE A 359 -16.65 13.01 1.68
C PHE A 359 -15.23 12.47 1.52
N ILE A 360 -15.11 11.17 1.28
CA ILE A 360 -13.84 10.48 1.01
C ILE A 360 -13.86 10.04 -0.45
N PRO A 361 -13.05 10.69 -1.32
CA PRO A 361 -13.00 10.31 -2.73
C PRO A 361 -12.38 8.92 -2.92
N ILE A 362 -12.80 8.25 -3.99
CA ILE A 362 -12.21 6.95 -4.41
C ILE A 362 -10.69 7.03 -4.48
N GLY A 363 -10.02 5.98 -4.02
CA GLY A 363 -8.56 5.88 -4.08
C GLY A 363 -7.81 6.74 -3.05
N TRP A 364 -8.49 7.61 -2.29
CA TRP A 364 -7.87 8.31 -1.18
C TRP A 364 -7.61 7.33 -0.04
N TRP A 365 -6.35 7.22 0.35
CA TRP A 365 -5.96 6.43 1.50
C TRP A 365 -6.44 7.07 2.78
N HIS A 366 -6.97 6.25 3.68
CA HIS A 366 -7.43 6.78 4.96
C HIS A 366 -7.34 5.75 6.08
N SER A 367 -7.13 6.26 7.29
CA SER A 367 -7.31 5.53 8.54
C SER A 367 -8.24 6.33 9.45
N VAL A 368 -9.00 5.62 10.28
CA VAL A 368 -10.03 6.23 11.12
C VAL A 368 -9.89 5.72 12.55
N GLU A 369 -9.77 6.65 13.50
CA GLU A 369 -9.71 6.38 14.95
C GLU A 369 -10.91 7.01 15.66
N SER A 370 -11.62 6.25 16.46
CA SER A 370 -12.66 6.78 17.32
C SER A 370 -12.04 7.44 18.57
N LEU A 371 -12.23 8.74 18.70
CA LEU A 371 -11.76 9.50 19.87
C LEU A 371 -12.63 9.26 21.09
N ASP A 372 -13.93 9.11 20.85
CA ASP A 372 -14.96 8.81 21.83
C ASP A 372 -15.64 7.49 21.44
N MET A 373 -16.49 6.94 22.30
CA MET A 373 -17.49 5.97 21.88
C MET A 373 -18.29 6.60 20.74
N SER A 374 -18.39 5.91 19.59
CA SER A 374 -18.87 6.57 18.38
C SER A 374 -19.83 5.72 17.57
N ILE A 375 -20.78 6.41 16.95
CA ILE A 375 -21.71 5.85 15.97
C ILE A 375 -21.61 6.68 14.71
N SER A 376 -21.32 6.02 13.59
CA SER A 376 -21.26 6.65 12.26
C SER A 376 -21.97 5.77 11.25
N VAL A 377 -22.40 6.37 10.18
CA VAL A 377 -22.93 5.68 9.01
C VAL A 377 -22.13 6.09 7.78
N SER A 378 -21.67 5.12 7.02
CA SER A 378 -21.11 5.41 5.70
C SER A 378 -22.08 4.96 4.59
N PHE A 379 -22.03 5.67 3.45
CA PHE A 379 -22.87 5.37 2.32
C PHE A 379 -22.22 5.74 0.99
N THR A 380 -22.52 4.94 -0.06
CA THR A 380 -21.83 5.00 -1.36
C THR A 380 -22.79 5.12 -2.55
N HIS A 381 -24.10 5.30 -2.31
CA HIS A 381 -25.14 5.28 -3.33
C HIS A 381 -25.49 6.69 -3.84
N PHE A 382 -24.52 7.35 -4.47
CA PHE A 382 -24.73 8.68 -5.09
C PHE A 382 -25.68 8.63 -6.29
N ASN A 383 -26.30 9.77 -6.61
CA ASN A 383 -27.12 9.95 -7.83
C ASN A 383 -26.28 10.06 -9.12
N VAL A 384 -25.03 9.67 -9.07
CA VAL A 384 -24.10 9.55 -10.19
C VAL A 384 -23.39 8.22 -10.14
N ASN A 385 -22.73 7.83 -11.23
CA ASN A 385 -22.01 6.56 -11.27
C ASN A 385 -20.94 6.49 -10.15
N ASN A 386 -21.00 5.44 -9.35
CA ASN A 386 -20.04 5.13 -8.28
C ASN A 386 -19.71 3.62 -8.22
N HIS A 387 -19.85 2.91 -9.35
CA HIS A 387 -19.64 1.46 -9.45
C HIS A 387 -18.25 1.09 -9.95
N PHE A 388 -17.23 1.87 -9.59
CA PHE A 388 -15.84 1.69 -10.06
C PHE A 388 -15.21 0.38 -9.60
N PHE A 389 -15.66 -0.19 -8.50
CA PHE A 389 -15.18 -1.46 -7.96
C PHE A 389 -15.36 -2.65 -8.90
N THR A 390 -16.26 -2.57 -9.89
CA THR A 390 -16.52 -3.66 -10.84
C THR A 390 -15.35 -3.95 -11.77
N GLU A 391 -14.49 -2.97 -12.00
CA GLU A 391 -13.33 -3.04 -12.88
C GLU A 391 -12.00 -3.08 -12.11
N TYR A 392 -12.06 -3.16 -10.78
CA TYR A 392 -10.86 -3.22 -9.96
C TYR A 392 -10.07 -4.51 -10.24
N PRO A 393 -8.76 -4.40 -10.54
CA PRO A 393 -7.95 -5.57 -10.84
C PRO A 393 -7.84 -6.50 -9.62
N GLN A 394 -7.95 -7.79 -9.87
CA GLN A 394 -7.76 -8.77 -8.81
C GLN A 394 -6.29 -9.01 -8.54
N ASP A 395 -5.95 -9.28 -7.29
CA ASP A 395 -4.58 -9.65 -6.92
C ASP A 395 -4.19 -10.95 -7.61
N LEU A 396 -3.06 -10.93 -8.30
CA LEU A 396 -2.50 -12.10 -9.00
C LEU A 396 -1.76 -13.03 -8.02
N ILE A 397 -1.32 -12.50 -6.88
CA ILE A 397 -0.63 -13.23 -5.82
C ILE A 397 -1.57 -13.26 -4.63
N ARG A 398 -1.98 -14.44 -4.19
CA ARG A 398 -2.87 -14.67 -3.05
C ARG A 398 -2.12 -15.25 -1.87
#